data_9fa57e234e9bcfb049627ba1b54d36bb
#
_entry.id   9fa57e234e9bcfb049627ba1b54d36bb
#
_cell.length_a   1.000
_cell.length_b   1.000
_cell.length_c   1.000
_cell.angle_alpha   90.00
_cell.angle_beta   90.00
_cell.angle_gamma   90.00
#
_symmetry.space_group_name_H-M   'P 1'
#
loop_
_entity.id
_entity.type
_entity.pdbx_description
1 polymer ?
#
loop_
_entity_poly.entity_id
_entity_poly.type
_entity_poly.pdbx_seq_one_letter_code
_entity_poly.pdbx_strand_id
1 'polypeptide(L)'
;LRTPDAGELSVLGLDPRQDRAALRERVGGQLQESELPARITVREALALYASFYERPADAPALARGLGLTEKLGTQYRRLSGGQKQRLSIALALIGSPEVAVLDELTTGLDPQARRDTWELIAGVRDSGVTIVLVTHFMDEAERLCDRVALIDDGRVVAIDTPAGLAARAQ
;
A
#
# COMPACT_ATOMS: atom_id res chain seq x y z
N LEU A 1 -14.01 -5.00 -4.34
CA LEU A 1 -14.29 -3.56 -4.54
C LEU A 1 -15.77 -3.39 -4.89
N ARG A 2 -16.42 -2.37 -4.31
CA ARG A 2 -17.81 -2.03 -4.63
C ARG A 2 -17.88 -1.25 -5.93
N THR A 3 -18.93 -1.45 -6.70
CA THR A 3 -19.25 -0.62 -7.86
C THR A 3 -19.85 0.70 -7.35
N PRO A 4 -19.41 1.87 -7.84
CA PRO A 4 -20.04 3.14 -7.46
C PRO A 4 -21.49 3.20 -8.01
N ASP A 5 -22.41 3.73 -7.19
CA ASP A 5 -23.81 3.87 -7.56
C ASP A 5 -24.03 5.00 -8.57
N ALA A 6 -23.20 6.05 -8.52
CA ALA A 6 -23.23 7.20 -9.42
C ALA A 6 -21.86 7.89 -9.50
N GLY A 7 -21.74 8.82 -10.45
CA GLY A 7 -20.53 9.61 -10.66
C GLY A 7 -19.54 8.97 -11.63
N GLU A 8 -18.45 9.68 -11.87
CA GLU A 8 -17.35 9.26 -12.73
C GLU A 8 -16.13 8.90 -11.87
N LEU A 9 -15.45 7.82 -12.24
CA LEU A 9 -14.22 7.38 -11.61
C LEU A 9 -13.19 7.08 -12.70
N SER A 10 -12.04 7.75 -12.62
CA SER A 10 -10.92 7.53 -13.51
C SER A 10 -9.65 7.25 -12.71
N VAL A 11 -8.95 6.19 -13.06
CA VAL A 11 -7.65 5.83 -12.50
C VAL A 11 -6.67 5.66 -13.66
N LEU A 12 -5.59 6.44 -13.70
CA LEU A 12 -4.63 6.46 -14.81
C LEU A 12 -5.29 6.69 -16.18
N GLY A 13 -6.39 7.47 -16.22
CA GLY A 13 -7.16 7.74 -17.43
C GLY A 13 -8.12 6.62 -17.85
N LEU A 14 -8.25 5.54 -17.07
CA LEU A 14 -9.08 4.38 -17.36
C LEU A 14 -10.33 4.33 -16.45
N ASP A 15 -11.44 3.79 -16.95
CA ASP A 15 -12.64 3.51 -16.15
C ASP A 15 -12.52 2.14 -15.47
N PRO A 16 -12.46 2.07 -14.13
CA PRO A 16 -12.30 0.80 -13.41
C PRO A 16 -13.44 -0.21 -13.63
N ARG A 17 -14.57 0.21 -14.19
CA ARG A 17 -15.70 -0.68 -14.51
C ARG A 17 -15.47 -1.42 -15.83
N GLN A 18 -14.79 -0.77 -16.79
CA GLN A 18 -14.57 -1.25 -18.15
C GLN A 18 -13.17 -1.83 -18.33
N ASP A 19 -12.15 -1.19 -17.74
CA ASP A 19 -10.73 -1.44 -17.98
C ASP A 19 -10.06 -2.26 -16.87
N ARG A 20 -10.80 -3.17 -16.22
CA ARG A 20 -10.31 -3.94 -15.05
C ARG A 20 -9.01 -4.70 -15.31
N ALA A 21 -8.87 -5.29 -16.49
CA ALA A 21 -7.67 -6.06 -16.84
C ALA A 21 -6.43 -5.14 -16.92
N ALA A 22 -6.54 -4.02 -17.62
CA ALA A 22 -5.47 -3.04 -17.75
C ALA A 22 -5.09 -2.41 -16.39
N LEU A 23 -6.09 -2.08 -15.56
CA LEU A 23 -5.82 -1.52 -14.22
C LEU A 23 -5.18 -2.52 -13.27
N ARG A 24 -5.51 -3.81 -13.36
CA ARG A 24 -4.90 -4.84 -12.51
C ARG A 24 -3.39 -4.96 -12.71
N GLU A 25 -2.88 -4.69 -13.90
CA GLU A 25 -1.44 -4.69 -14.21
C GLU A 25 -0.73 -3.41 -13.71
N ARG A 26 -1.48 -2.32 -13.44
CA ARG A 26 -0.92 -0.99 -13.17
C ARG A 26 -1.21 -0.49 -11.74
N VAL A 27 -2.12 -1.14 -11.03
CA VAL A 27 -2.53 -0.76 -9.67
C VAL A 27 -2.23 -1.89 -8.71
N GLY A 28 -1.37 -1.64 -7.75
CA GLY A 28 -1.13 -2.51 -6.60
C GLY A 28 -2.06 -2.16 -5.45
N GLY A 29 -2.39 -3.12 -4.62
CA GLY A 29 -3.23 -2.87 -3.45
C GLY A 29 -2.91 -3.80 -2.31
N GLN A 30 -2.86 -3.25 -1.11
CA GLN A 30 -2.85 -3.99 0.14
C GLN A 30 -4.12 -3.58 0.90
N LEU A 31 -4.96 -4.54 1.20
CA LEU A 31 -6.21 -4.35 1.94
C LEU A 31 -6.02 -4.78 3.40
N GLN A 32 -6.74 -4.12 4.30
CA GLN A 32 -6.68 -4.27 5.75
C GLN A 32 -6.80 -5.74 6.24
N GLU A 33 -7.59 -6.57 5.57
CA GLU A 33 -7.89 -7.96 5.96
C GLU A 33 -7.15 -9.02 5.12
N SER A 34 -6.06 -8.67 4.45
CA SER A 34 -5.32 -9.61 3.61
C SER A 34 -4.45 -10.56 4.45
N GLU A 35 -5.04 -11.58 5.06
CA GLU A 35 -4.29 -12.65 5.72
C GLU A 35 -3.82 -13.69 4.70
N LEU A 36 -2.51 -13.96 4.71
CA LEU A 36 -1.94 -15.06 3.96
C LEU A 36 -2.09 -16.39 4.72
N PRO A 37 -2.10 -17.53 4.02
CA PRO A 37 -2.07 -18.83 4.66
C PRO A 37 -0.93 -18.93 5.68
N ALA A 38 -1.22 -19.38 6.89
CA ALA A 38 -0.29 -19.34 8.03
C ALA A 38 1.08 -20.01 7.77
N ARG A 39 1.10 -21.03 6.89
CA ARG A 39 2.29 -21.83 6.57
C ARG A 39 3.04 -21.38 5.33
N ILE A 40 2.50 -20.47 4.52
CA ILE A 40 3.19 -19.94 3.32
C ILE A 40 4.46 -19.22 3.77
N THR A 41 5.56 -19.46 3.09
CA THR A 41 6.81 -18.73 3.32
C THR A 41 6.77 -17.39 2.55
N VAL A 42 7.62 -16.44 2.96
CA VAL A 42 7.78 -15.15 2.26
C VAL A 42 8.11 -15.38 0.79
N ARG A 43 9.01 -16.30 0.47
CA ARG A 43 9.39 -16.67 -0.90
C ARG A 43 8.20 -17.18 -1.72
N GLU A 44 7.42 -18.10 -1.14
CA GLU A 44 6.25 -18.67 -1.81
C GLU A 44 5.16 -17.60 -2.02
N ALA A 45 4.96 -16.71 -1.06
CA ALA A 45 4.01 -15.61 -1.20
C ALA A 45 4.41 -14.66 -2.34
N LEU A 46 5.69 -14.25 -2.40
CA LEU A 46 6.21 -13.41 -3.47
C LEU A 46 6.08 -14.10 -4.84
N ALA A 47 6.44 -15.39 -4.93
CA ALA A 47 6.34 -16.15 -6.18
C ALA A 47 4.87 -16.32 -6.62
N LEU A 48 3.96 -16.59 -5.69
CA LEU A 48 2.54 -16.70 -5.98
C LEU A 48 1.98 -15.39 -6.53
N TYR A 49 2.25 -14.27 -5.87
CA TYR A 49 1.72 -12.98 -6.31
C TYR A 49 2.38 -12.52 -7.62
N ALA A 50 3.67 -12.78 -7.81
CA ALA A 50 4.35 -12.51 -9.08
C ALA A 50 3.68 -13.23 -10.25
N SER A 51 3.17 -14.46 -10.04
CA SER A 51 2.52 -15.24 -11.09
C SER A 51 1.20 -14.66 -11.61
N PHE A 52 0.63 -13.64 -10.94
CA PHE A 52 -0.58 -12.96 -11.38
C PHE A 52 -0.34 -11.85 -12.39
N TYR A 53 0.93 -11.48 -12.64
CA TYR A 53 1.33 -10.37 -13.48
C TYR A 53 2.17 -10.83 -14.66
N GLU A 54 2.01 -10.17 -15.81
CA GLU A 54 2.81 -10.47 -17.01
C GLU A 54 4.27 -10.03 -16.84
N ARG A 55 4.51 -8.94 -16.12
CA ARG A 55 5.82 -8.32 -15.90
C ARG A 55 6.04 -8.00 -14.42
N PRO A 56 6.16 -9.01 -13.55
CA PRO A 56 6.39 -8.77 -12.14
C PRO A 56 7.75 -8.13 -11.89
N ALA A 57 7.86 -7.43 -10.75
CA ALA A 57 9.13 -6.94 -10.24
C ALA A 57 10.07 -8.11 -9.91
N ASP A 58 11.38 -7.84 -9.86
CA ASP A 58 12.36 -8.79 -9.34
C ASP A 58 12.09 -9.02 -7.84
N ALA A 59 11.48 -10.17 -7.52
CA ALA A 59 11.09 -10.51 -6.15
C ALA A 59 12.29 -10.54 -5.18
N PRO A 60 13.48 -11.06 -5.52
CA PRO A 60 14.69 -10.92 -4.71
C PRO A 60 15.10 -9.46 -4.46
N ALA A 61 15.07 -8.58 -5.46
CA ALA A 61 15.40 -7.17 -5.28
C ALA A 61 14.39 -6.47 -4.39
N LEU A 62 13.11 -6.75 -4.58
CA LEU A 62 12.03 -6.22 -3.77
C LEU A 62 12.15 -6.67 -2.30
N ALA A 63 12.44 -7.96 -2.07
CA ALA A 63 12.68 -8.49 -0.74
C ALA A 63 13.88 -7.82 -0.05
N ARG A 64 14.96 -7.53 -0.79
CA ARG A 64 16.11 -6.78 -0.26
C ARG A 64 15.73 -5.37 0.13
N GLY A 65 15.07 -4.62 -0.75
CA GLY A 65 14.64 -3.25 -0.52
C GLY A 65 13.74 -3.11 0.70
N LEU A 66 12.95 -4.14 1.02
CA LEU A 66 12.04 -4.17 2.16
C LEU A 66 12.61 -4.92 3.39
N GLY A 67 13.89 -5.28 3.39
CA GLY A 67 14.53 -5.93 4.54
C GLY A 67 13.98 -7.33 4.87
N LEU A 68 13.54 -8.08 3.86
CA LEU A 68 12.96 -9.42 4.00
C LEU A 68 13.90 -10.55 3.56
N THR A 69 15.12 -10.25 3.13
CA THR A 69 16.09 -11.25 2.60
C THR A 69 16.28 -12.43 3.54
N GLU A 70 16.58 -12.16 4.82
CA GLU A 70 16.81 -13.18 5.83
C GLU A 70 15.52 -13.94 6.24
N LYS A 71 14.36 -13.48 5.77
CA LYS A 71 13.05 -14.03 6.11
C LYS A 71 12.41 -14.81 4.96
N LEU A 72 13.06 -14.94 3.82
CA LEU A 72 12.50 -15.62 2.64
C LEU A 72 12.01 -17.04 2.90
N GLY A 73 12.68 -17.80 3.77
CA GLY A 73 12.24 -19.12 4.20
C GLY A 73 11.32 -19.15 5.41
N THR A 74 10.97 -17.99 5.99
CA THR A 74 10.15 -17.90 7.21
C THR A 74 8.67 -17.99 6.86
N GLN A 75 7.92 -18.81 7.58
CA GLN A 75 6.47 -18.92 7.43
C GLN A 75 5.75 -17.65 7.92
N TYR A 76 4.67 -17.25 7.26
CA TYR A 76 3.88 -16.06 7.58
C TYR A 76 3.49 -15.96 9.05
N ARG A 77 3.06 -17.07 9.67
CA ARG A 77 2.69 -17.10 11.09
C ARG A 77 3.84 -16.82 12.06
N ARG A 78 5.11 -16.93 11.60
CA ARG A 78 6.31 -16.69 12.39
C ARG A 78 6.91 -15.30 12.19
N LEU A 79 6.34 -14.50 11.30
CA LEU A 79 6.75 -13.12 11.09
C LEU A 79 6.23 -12.23 12.21
N SER A 80 7.04 -11.25 12.62
CA SER A 80 6.57 -10.15 13.47
C SER A 80 5.56 -9.28 12.74
N GLY A 81 4.80 -8.43 13.45
CA GLY A 81 3.86 -7.49 12.85
C GLY A 81 4.52 -6.62 11.77
N GLY A 82 5.66 -6.00 12.07
CA GLY A 82 6.39 -5.20 11.10
C GLY A 82 6.91 -6.00 9.90
N GLN A 83 7.30 -7.28 10.08
CA GLN A 83 7.71 -8.15 8.98
C GLN A 83 6.51 -8.54 8.09
N LYS A 84 5.35 -8.82 8.68
CA LYS A 84 4.11 -9.04 7.93
C LYS A 84 3.74 -7.81 7.11
N GLN A 85 3.90 -6.63 7.70
CA GLN A 85 3.63 -5.36 7.05
C GLN A 85 4.56 -5.13 5.84
N ARG A 86 5.87 -5.35 6.01
CA ARG A 86 6.84 -5.28 4.91
C ARG A 86 6.52 -6.27 3.79
N LEU A 87 6.06 -7.48 4.13
CA LEU A 87 5.59 -8.45 3.15
C LEU A 87 4.34 -7.95 2.43
N SER A 88 3.36 -7.37 3.12
CA SER A 88 2.16 -6.80 2.50
C SER A 88 2.50 -5.69 1.50
N ILE A 89 3.44 -4.81 1.84
CA ILE A 89 3.95 -3.80 0.91
C ILE A 89 4.63 -4.47 -0.30
N ALA A 90 5.46 -5.49 -0.08
CA ALA A 90 6.09 -6.22 -1.16
C ALA A 90 5.08 -6.81 -2.13
N LEU A 91 4.00 -7.42 -1.62
CA LEU A 91 2.95 -8.01 -2.44
C LEU A 91 2.14 -6.96 -3.22
N ALA A 92 1.93 -5.76 -2.65
CA ALA A 92 1.30 -4.66 -3.36
C ALA A 92 2.18 -4.13 -4.51
N LEU A 93 3.50 -4.23 -4.38
CA LEU A 93 4.47 -3.71 -5.34
C LEU A 93 4.96 -4.75 -6.37
N ILE A 94 4.66 -6.04 -6.16
CA ILE A 94 5.21 -7.12 -6.99
C ILE A 94 4.82 -7.03 -8.47
N GLY A 95 3.69 -6.40 -8.78
CA GLY A 95 3.24 -6.13 -10.14
C GLY A 95 3.92 -4.92 -10.80
N SER A 96 4.90 -4.27 -10.18
CA SER A 96 5.49 -3.01 -10.65
C SER A 96 4.45 -1.92 -10.93
N PRO A 97 3.55 -1.62 -9.98
CA PRO A 97 2.41 -0.74 -10.21
C PRO A 97 2.84 0.71 -10.37
N GLU A 98 2.04 1.49 -11.12
CA GLU A 98 2.13 2.94 -11.19
C GLU A 98 1.42 3.61 -10.00
N VAL A 99 0.40 2.94 -9.45
CA VAL A 99 -0.35 3.39 -8.27
C VAL A 99 -0.41 2.26 -7.26
N ALA A 100 -0.09 2.52 -6.00
CA ALA A 100 -0.26 1.57 -4.90
C ALA A 100 -1.26 2.13 -3.88
N VAL A 101 -2.32 1.36 -3.59
CA VAL A 101 -3.30 1.68 -2.54
C VAL A 101 -2.93 0.92 -1.28
N LEU A 102 -2.64 1.65 -0.21
CA LEU A 102 -2.15 1.13 1.06
C LEU A 102 -3.14 1.51 2.17
N ASP A 103 -3.81 0.50 2.73
CA ASP A 103 -4.90 0.71 3.69
C ASP A 103 -4.46 0.35 5.11
N GLU A 104 -4.45 1.35 6.01
CA GLU A 104 -4.13 1.24 7.45
C GLU A 104 -2.85 0.46 7.78
N LEU A 105 -1.80 0.68 7.02
CA LEU A 105 -0.56 -0.10 7.09
C LEU A 105 0.14 -0.11 8.45
N THR A 106 -0.03 0.92 9.26
CA THR A 106 0.74 1.05 10.50
C THR A 106 -0.09 0.77 11.75
N THR A 107 -1.35 0.39 11.58
CA THR A 107 -2.24 0.02 12.68
C THR A 107 -1.68 -1.18 13.45
N GLY A 108 -1.59 -1.03 14.78
CA GLY A 108 -1.07 -2.09 15.66
C GLY A 108 0.45 -2.29 15.66
N LEU A 109 1.21 -1.47 14.93
CA LEU A 109 2.66 -1.47 15.00
C LEU A 109 3.17 -0.66 16.21
N ASP A 110 4.27 -1.12 16.79
CA ASP A 110 5.02 -0.32 17.76
C ASP A 110 5.62 0.93 17.09
N PRO A 111 6.00 1.96 17.88
CA PRO A 111 6.46 3.24 17.33
C PRO A 111 7.70 3.13 16.44
N GLN A 112 8.59 2.15 16.67
CA GLN A 112 9.78 1.97 15.84
C GLN A 112 9.41 1.30 14.52
N ALA A 113 8.63 0.21 14.55
CA ALA A 113 8.15 -0.46 13.36
C ALA A 113 7.32 0.47 12.45
N ARG A 114 6.54 1.39 13.06
CA ARG A 114 5.80 2.42 12.33
C ARG A 114 6.75 3.35 11.58
N ARG A 115 7.77 3.91 12.24
CA ARG A 115 8.76 4.78 11.59
C ARG A 115 9.49 4.08 10.45
N ASP A 116 9.92 2.84 10.68
CA ASP A 116 10.58 2.03 9.65
C ASP A 116 9.66 1.81 8.43
N THR A 117 8.36 1.61 8.66
CA THR A 117 7.37 1.46 7.59
C THR A 117 7.19 2.76 6.81
N TRP A 118 7.15 3.91 7.47
CA TRP A 118 7.09 5.21 6.81
C TRP A 118 8.29 5.47 5.90
N GLU A 119 9.49 5.12 6.35
CA GLU A 119 10.70 5.24 5.51
C GLU A 119 10.62 4.36 4.26
N LEU A 120 10.08 3.14 4.40
CA LEU A 120 9.88 2.25 3.25
C LEU A 120 8.85 2.82 2.27
N ILE A 121 7.73 3.35 2.74
CA ILE A 121 6.70 3.98 1.90
C ILE A 121 7.26 5.21 1.19
N ALA A 122 8.02 6.05 1.90
CA ALA A 122 8.68 7.21 1.30
C ALA A 122 9.63 6.78 0.18
N GLY A 123 10.45 5.75 0.39
CA GLY A 123 11.33 5.19 -0.65
C GLY A 123 10.58 4.68 -1.88
N VAL A 124 9.41 4.05 -1.69
CA VAL A 124 8.55 3.61 -2.79
C VAL A 124 8.00 4.81 -3.56
N ARG A 125 7.49 5.84 -2.88
CA ARG A 125 7.04 7.08 -3.52
C ARG A 125 8.18 7.74 -4.31
N ASP A 126 9.35 7.83 -3.72
CA ASP A 126 10.52 8.47 -4.34
C ASP A 126 11.04 7.69 -5.57
N SER A 127 10.69 6.40 -5.69
CA SER A 127 10.93 5.60 -6.91
C SER A 127 9.94 5.88 -8.05
N GLY A 128 8.95 6.77 -7.84
CA GLY A 128 7.99 7.22 -8.85
C GLY A 128 6.61 6.55 -8.79
N VAL A 129 6.36 5.69 -7.79
CA VAL A 129 5.03 5.09 -7.58
C VAL A 129 4.10 6.10 -6.89
N THR A 130 2.92 6.32 -7.44
CA THR A 130 1.90 7.13 -6.77
C THR A 130 1.30 6.33 -5.62
N ILE A 131 1.36 6.86 -4.40
CA ILE A 131 0.80 6.21 -3.22
C ILE A 131 -0.56 6.83 -2.87
N VAL A 132 -1.58 5.99 -2.75
CA VAL A 132 -2.86 6.34 -2.13
C VAL A 132 -2.88 5.69 -0.75
N LEU A 133 -2.69 6.51 0.29
CA LEU A 133 -2.64 6.06 1.67
C LEU A 133 -3.99 6.29 2.35
N VAL A 134 -4.56 5.26 2.94
CA VAL A 134 -5.72 5.37 3.82
C VAL A 134 -5.22 5.21 5.25
N THR A 135 -5.44 6.22 6.08
CA THR A 135 -4.99 6.23 7.48
C THR A 135 -5.90 7.08 8.35
N HIS A 136 -5.95 6.76 9.62
CA HIS A 136 -6.58 7.59 10.65
C HIS A 136 -5.53 8.29 11.55
N PHE A 137 -4.24 8.16 11.23
CA PHE A 137 -3.13 8.81 11.93
C PHE A 137 -2.72 10.08 11.20
N MET A 138 -2.89 11.23 11.84
CA MET A 138 -2.54 12.54 11.26
C MET A 138 -1.03 12.69 11.04
N ASP A 139 -0.21 12.19 11.97
CA ASP A 139 1.25 12.20 11.89
C ASP A 139 1.79 11.40 10.68
N GLU A 140 1.11 10.32 10.31
CA GLU A 140 1.41 9.55 9.10
C GLU A 140 1.09 10.35 7.83
N ALA A 141 -0.09 10.97 7.78
CA ALA A 141 -0.51 11.82 6.68
C ALA A 141 0.42 13.02 6.50
N GLU A 142 0.80 13.69 7.60
CA GLU A 142 1.74 14.83 7.59
C GLU A 142 3.13 14.45 7.04
N ARG A 143 3.60 13.24 7.34
CA ARG A 143 4.93 12.78 6.94
C ARG A 143 4.99 12.26 5.51
N LEU A 144 3.93 11.63 5.02
CA LEU A 144 3.98 10.85 3.79
C LEU A 144 3.19 11.47 2.63
N CYS A 145 2.18 12.29 2.91
CA CYS A 145 1.24 12.76 1.90
C CYS A 145 1.55 14.18 1.44
N ASP A 146 1.50 14.42 0.13
CA ASP A 146 1.55 15.76 -0.46
C ASP A 146 0.19 16.45 -0.35
N ARG A 147 -0.90 15.65 -0.40
CA ARG A 147 -2.29 16.11 -0.28
C ARG A 147 -3.08 15.12 0.56
N VAL A 148 -4.03 15.63 1.33
CA VAL A 148 -4.93 14.85 2.19
C VAL A 148 -6.37 15.21 1.84
N ALA A 149 -7.20 14.18 1.66
CA ALA A 149 -8.65 14.33 1.64
C ALA A 149 -9.20 13.86 2.99
N LEU A 150 -9.79 14.79 3.74
CA LEU A 150 -10.47 14.48 4.98
C LEU A 150 -11.90 14.00 4.66
N ILE A 151 -12.23 12.80 5.11
CA ILE A 151 -13.55 12.19 4.91
C ILE A 151 -14.23 12.05 6.26
N ASP A 152 -15.45 12.57 6.38
CA ASP A 152 -16.30 12.44 7.54
C ASP A 152 -17.70 12.07 7.08
N ASP A 153 -18.30 11.09 7.73
CA ASP A 153 -19.65 10.58 7.45
C ASP A 153 -19.90 10.28 5.95
N GLY A 154 -18.87 9.71 5.27
CA GLY A 154 -18.92 9.38 3.85
C GLY A 154 -18.82 10.58 2.88
N ARG A 155 -18.47 11.76 3.38
CA ARG A 155 -18.32 12.99 2.60
C ARG A 155 -16.91 13.52 2.69
N VAL A 156 -16.40 14.04 1.58
CA VAL A 156 -15.15 14.80 1.58
C VAL A 156 -15.43 16.17 2.18
N VAL A 157 -14.88 16.44 3.38
CA VAL A 157 -15.07 17.73 4.09
C VAL A 157 -13.96 18.73 3.78
N ALA A 158 -12.76 18.26 3.43
CA ALA A 158 -11.66 19.12 3.01
C ALA A 158 -10.67 18.34 2.14
N ILE A 159 -10.01 19.05 1.22
CA ILE A 159 -8.84 18.57 0.49
C ILE A 159 -7.80 19.67 0.51
N ASP A 160 -6.64 19.40 1.09
CA ASP A 160 -5.53 20.35 1.15
C ASP A 160 -4.19 19.63 1.40
N THR A 161 -3.11 20.38 1.48
CA THR A 161 -1.85 19.88 2.05
C THR A 161 -2.04 19.64 3.56
N PRO A 162 -1.24 18.76 4.19
CA PRO A 162 -1.31 18.57 5.64
C PRO A 162 -1.19 19.88 6.43
N ALA A 163 -0.26 20.76 6.04
CA ALA A 163 -0.07 22.07 6.65
C ALA A 163 -1.30 22.99 6.46
N GLY A 164 -1.95 22.94 5.29
CA GLY A 164 -3.16 23.71 5.01
C GLY A 164 -4.33 23.26 5.88
N LEU A 165 -4.49 21.93 6.11
CA LEU A 165 -5.51 21.39 7.02
C LEU A 165 -5.24 21.80 8.47
N ALA A 166 -3.98 21.72 8.93
CA ALA A 166 -3.61 22.12 10.29
C ALA A 166 -3.89 23.63 10.55
N ALA A 167 -3.67 24.48 9.56
CA ALA A 167 -3.96 25.92 9.67
C ALA A 167 -5.46 26.23 9.77
N ARG A 168 -6.33 25.38 9.25
CA ARG A 168 -7.80 25.53 9.33
C ARG A 168 -8.40 25.03 10.63
N ALA A 169 -7.67 24.20 11.38
CA ALA A 169 -8.11 23.61 12.63
C ALA A 169 -7.82 24.51 13.86
N GLN A 170 -7.13 25.64 13.67
CA GLN A 170 -6.86 26.68 14.67
C GLN A 170 -7.91 27.80 14.58
#